data_d1f811fae14a5cd73370053465a8cd57
#
_entry.id   d1f811fae14a5cd73370053465a8cd57
#
_cell.length_a   1.000
_cell.length_b   1.000
_cell.length_c   1.000
_cell.angle_alpha   90.00
_cell.angle_beta   90.00
_cell.angle_gamma   90.00
#
_symmetry.space_group_name_H-M   'P 1'
#
loop_
_entity.id
_entity.type
_entity.pdbx_description
1 polymer ?
#
loop_
_entity_poly.entity_id
_entity_poly.type
_entity_poly.pdbx_seq_one_letter_code
_entity_poly.pdbx_strand_id
1 'polypeptide(L)'
;MRLKHLGERRVISRIRRAYGGRAADVVVGIGDDAALVRTPGRLLLTTDLLVEDEDFRRDAHPARLLGRKALNVNLSDIAAMGGRPRHALVAMALPSDLEEDWLRRFMAGFRAAAEEAGVALVGGDLSQAERIMIAVTVTGEAKSPVLRSGARPGDAIFVSGTLGDAAGGLRLLEHGGHRGVVKAVRPLLDAFLDPAPRLELGGLLARRKLASAMIDISDGLSVDLAHICEESRVGAEVEERRVPISPALAHMARDPLAMALNGGEDFELLFTVRPKNVGAVERLRRRFRLSRIGRVTAGRRLVLVRADKTRRPLKAKGFEHFVG
;
A
#
# COMPACT_ATOMS: atom_id res chain seq x y z
N MET A 1 18.04 -20.81 -13.01
CA MET A 1 18.23 -19.32 -12.97
C MET A 1 17.88 -18.86 -11.55
N ARG A 2 18.72 -18.07 -10.90
CA ARG A 2 18.47 -17.59 -9.52
C ARG A 2 17.43 -16.48 -9.57
N LEU A 3 16.58 -16.34 -8.53
CA LEU A 3 15.50 -15.32 -8.46
C LEU A 3 16.03 -13.90 -8.68
N LYS A 4 17.23 -13.59 -8.16
CA LYS A 4 17.92 -12.32 -8.39
C LYS A 4 18.12 -11.92 -9.84
N HIS A 5 18.12 -12.89 -10.77
CA HIS A 5 18.22 -12.64 -12.22
C HIS A 5 16.86 -12.55 -12.92
N LEU A 6 15.79 -12.87 -12.19
CA LEU A 6 14.45 -12.85 -12.74
C LEU A 6 13.69 -11.57 -12.36
N GLY A 7 13.86 -11.11 -11.12
CA GLY A 7 13.11 -10.03 -10.51
C GLY A 7 11.68 -10.43 -10.12
N GLU A 8 11.15 -9.80 -9.10
CA GLU A 8 9.82 -10.10 -8.52
C GLU A 8 8.69 -10.00 -9.55
N ARG A 9 8.60 -8.88 -10.26
CA ARG A 9 7.54 -8.62 -11.27
C ARG A 9 7.45 -9.71 -12.34
N ARG A 10 8.59 -10.25 -12.78
CA ARG A 10 8.63 -11.36 -13.75
C ARG A 10 8.18 -12.67 -13.15
N VAL A 11 8.50 -12.92 -11.88
CA VAL A 11 8.01 -14.09 -11.13
C VAL A 11 6.49 -14.03 -11.02
N ILE A 12 5.94 -12.93 -10.51
CA ILE A 12 4.49 -12.69 -10.39
C ILE A 12 3.79 -12.84 -11.74
N SER A 13 4.34 -12.24 -12.80
CA SER A 13 3.79 -12.35 -14.16
C SER A 13 3.73 -13.80 -14.69
N ARG A 14 4.72 -14.64 -14.35
CA ARG A 14 4.73 -16.07 -14.69
C ARG A 14 3.66 -16.84 -13.92
N ILE A 15 3.55 -16.57 -12.60
CA ILE A 15 2.52 -17.18 -11.76
C ILE A 15 1.13 -16.79 -12.27
N ARG A 16 0.89 -15.51 -12.52
CA ARG A 16 -0.37 -15.01 -13.09
C ARG A 16 -0.76 -15.75 -14.38
N ARG A 17 0.19 -15.95 -15.31
CA ARG A 17 -0.06 -16.70 -16.55
C ARG A 17 -0.37 -18.17 -16.30
N ALA A 18 0.29 -18.79 -15.32
CA ALA A 18 0.11 -20.22 -15.03
C ALA A 18 -1.20 -20.53 -14.32
N TYR A 19 -1.67 -19.62 -13.43
CA TYR A 19 -2.78 -19.88 -12.50
C TYR A 19 -3.96 -18.93 -12.67
N GLY A 20 -3.82 -17.82 -13.38
CA GLY A 20 -4.88 -16.84 -13.57
C GLY A 20 -6.09 -17.41 -14.34
N GLY A 21 -7.31 -17.17 -13.84
CA GLY A 21 -8.57 -17.41 -14.57
C GLY A 21 -9.05 -18.86 -14.66
N ARG A 22 -8.57 -19.79 -13.82
CA ARG A 22 -8.91 -21.22 -13.94
C ARG A 22 -10.09 -21.69 -13.09
N ALA A 23 -10.54 -20.93 -12.11
CA ALA A 23 -11.66 -21.31 -11.25
C ALA A 23 -12.89 -20.43 -11.54
N ALA A 24 -14.06 -21.06 -11.69
CA ALA A 24 -15.30 -20.37 -12.07
C ALA A 24 -15.84 -19.40 -11.00
N ASP A 25 -15.45 -19.59 -9.76
CA ASP A 25 -15.79 -18.77 -8.61
C ASP A 25 -14.83 -17.61 -8.38
N VAL A 26 -13.67 -17.54 -9.08
CA VAL A 26 -12.74 -16.43 -9.02
C VAL A 26 -13.19 -15.33 -9.98
N VAL A 27 -13.52 -14.17 -9.43
CA VAL A 27 -13.94 -12.97 -10.19
C VAL A 27 -12.75 -12.12 -10.56
N VAL A 28 -11.83 -11.88 -9.59
CA VAL A 28 -10.54 -11.22 -9.77
C VAL A 28 -9.50 -12.08 -9.05
N GLY A 29 -8.46 -12.46 -9.77
CA GLY A 29 -7.35 -13.24 -9.21
C GLY A 29 -6.08 -12.40 -9.07
N ILE A 30 -4.93 -13.03 -9.35
CA ILE A 30 -3.61 -12.38 -9.27
C ILE A 30 -3.56 -11.15 -10.20
N GLY A 31 -3.25 -9.97 -9.66
CA GLY A 31 -3.09 -8.73 -10.42
C GLY A 31 -3.89 -7.54 -9.91
N ASP A 32 -4.59 -7.71 -8.78
CA ASP A 32 -5.23 -6.62 -8.04
C ASP A 32 -4.81 -6.71 -6.56
N ASP A 33 -5.17 -5.76 -5.71
CA ASP A 33 -4.77 -5.67 -4.30
C ASP A 33 -5.28 -6.86 -3.47
N ALA A 34 -6.42 -7.45 -3.85
CA ALA A 34 -6.95 -8.66 -3.24
C ALA A 34 -7.67 -9.54 -4.27
N ALA A 35 -7.70 -10.84 -4.04
CA ALA A 35 -8.56 -11.73 -4.82
C ALA A 35 -10.05 -11.49 -4.48
N LEU A 36 -10.90 -11.53 -5.51
CA LEU A 36 -12.34 -11.47 -5.38
C LEU A 36 -12.92 -12.82 -5.80
N VAL A 37 -13.51 -13.53 -4.86
CA VAL A 37 -14.14 -14.83 -5.11
C VAL A 37 -15.65 -14.75 -4.83
N ARG A 38 -16.43 -15.61 -5.49
CA ARG A 38 -17.86 -15.76 -5.23
C ARG A 38 -18.04 -16.73 -4.07
N THR A 39 -18.62 -16.24 -2.99
CA THR A 39 -19.20 -17.05 -1.92
C THR A 39 -20.66 -16.62 -1.81
N PRO A 40 -21.46 -16.97 -0.80
CA PRO A 40 -22.79 -16.38 -0.62
C PRO A 40 -22.81 -14.83 -0.61
N GLY A 41 -21.67 -14.19 -0.71
CA GLY A 41 -21.41 -12.78 -1.01
C GLY A 41 -20.13 -12.65 -1.86
N ARG A 42 -19.60 -11.44 -2.04
CA ARG A 42 -18.27 -11.20 -2.64
C ARG A 42 -17.24 -11.13 -1.52
N LEU A 43 -16.30 -12.06 -1.53
CA LEU A 43 -15.22 -12.15 -0.57
C LEU A 43 -13.95 -11.51 -1.16
N LEU A 44 -13.30 -10.66 -0.40
CA LEU A 44 -11.93 -10.19 -0.63
C LEU A 44 -10.99 -11.06 0.18
N LEU A 45 -9.84 -11.39 -0.38
CA LEU A 45 -8.76 -12.13 0.26
C LEU A 45 -7.46 -11.45 -0.07
N THR A 46 -6.63 -11.19 0.94
CA THR A 46 -5.27 -10.70 0.77
C THR A 46 -4.33 -11.36 1.75
N THR A 47 -3.04 -11.36 1.46
CA THR A 47 -2.01 -11.88 2.36
C THR A 47 -0.70 -11.16 2.11
N ASP A 48 -0.01 -10.78 3.19
CA ASP A 48 1.33 -10.23 3.18
C ASP A 48 2.25 -11.04 4.07
N LEU A 49 3.53 -11.05 3.72
CA LEU A 49 4.61 -11.68 4.47
C LEU A 49 5.63 -10.62 4.87
N LEU A 50 5.92 -10.53 6.16
CA LEU A 50 7.01 -9.72 6.70
C LEU A 50 8.15 -10.64 7.16
N VAL A 51 9.36 -10.39 6.67
CA VAL A 51 10.57 -11.16 6.96
C VAL A 51 11.59 -10.26 7.67
N GLU A 52 12.13 -10.75 8.80
CA GLU A 52 13.20 -10.07 9.54
C GLU A 52 14.44 -9.86 8.65
N ASP A 53 15.04 -8.68 8.73
CA ASP A 53 16.16 -8.16 7.96
C ASP A 53 15.87 -7.86 6.48
N GLU A 54 14.63 -8.09 6.02
CA GLU A 54 14.14 -7.68 4.70
C GLU A 54 13.11 -6.54 4.84
N ASP A 55 12.00 -6.81 5.54
CA ASP A 55 10.88 -5.87 5.68
C ASP A 55 10.91 -5.09 7.01
N PHE A 56 11.61 -5.63 8.02
CA PHE A 56 11.80 -4.97 9.30
C PHE A 56 13.07 -5.46 10.00
N ARG A 57 13.56 -4.65 10.93
CA ARG A 57 14.65 -5.02 11.83
C ARG A 57 14.15 -5.07 13.27
N ARG A 58 14.44 -6.17 13.98
CA ARG A 58 14.01 -6.40 15.36
C ARG A 58 14.51 -5.34 16.34
N ASP A 59 15.71 -4.81 16.13
CA ASP A 59 16.34 -3.77 16.94
C ASP A 59 15.79 -2.35 16.67
N ALA A 60 15.20 -2.14 15.51
CA ALA A 60 14.70 -0.85 15.05
C ALA A 60 13.17 -0.75 15.02
N HIS A 61 12.44 -1.87 14.98
CA HIS A 61 10.99 -1.90 14.92
C HIS A 61 10.40 -2.46 16.24
N PRO A 62 9.82 -1.63 17.11
CA PRO A 62 9.23 -2.11 18.36
C PRO A 62 8.16 -3.16 18.11
N ALA A 63 8.22 -4.31 18.79
CA ALA A 63 7.33 -5.45 18.59
C ALA A 63 5.83 -5.07 18.56
N ARG A 64 5.41 -4.14 19.44
CA ARG A 64 4.02 -3.66 19.47
C ARG A 64 3.61 -2.95 18.17
N LEU A 65 4.49 -2.10 17.62
CA LEU A 65 4.21 -1.39 16.37
C LEU A 65 4.27 -2.35 15.18
N LEU A 66 5.20 -3.32 15.21
CA LEU A 66 5.27 -4.36 14.19
C LEU A 66 3.99 -5.21 14.16
N GLY A 67 3.40 -5.53 15.31
CA GLY A 67 2.11 -6.22 15.39
C GLY A 67 0.97 -5.42 14.75
N ARG A 68 0.95 -4.10 14.91
CA ARG A 68 0.01 -3.22 14.23
C ARG A 68 0.27 -3.18 12.73
N LYS A 69 1.53 -2.93 12.33
CA LYS A 69 1.94 -2.88 10.92
C LYS A 69 1.58 -4.16 10.18
N ALA A 70 1.87 -5.34 10.75
CA ALA A 70 1.58 -6.62 10.12
C ALA A 70 0.10 -6.81 9.73
N LEU A 71 -0.83 -6.27 10.51
CA LEU A 71 -2.24 -6.26 10.14
C LEU A 71 -2.58 -5.09 9.21
N ASN A 72 -2.06 -3.90 9.48
CA ASN A 72 -2.44 -2.67 8.78
C ASN A 72 -2.07 -2.68 7.29
N VAL A 73 -0.96 -3.33 6.90
CA VAL A 73 -0.57 -3.47 5.49
C VAL A 73 -1.64 -4.25 4.71
N ASN A 74 -2.13 -5.36 5.24
CA ASN A 74 -3.24 -6.12 4.66
C ASN A 74 -4.57 -5.35 4.66
N LEU A 75 -4.83 -4.56 5.70
CA LEU A 75 -6.02 -3.71 5.76
C LEU A 75 -5.99 -2.61 4.69
N SER A 76 -4.80 -2.21 4.24
CA SER A 76 -4.60 -1.28 3.14
C SER A 76 -5.13 -1.84 1.82
N ASP A 77 -4.85 -3.11 1.51
CA ASP A 77 -5.41 -3.79 0.34
C ASP A 77 -6.95 -3.83 0.37
N ILE A 78 -7.50 -4.16 1.54
CA ILE A 78 -8.96 -4.14 1.70
C ILE A 78 -9.53 -2.73 1.49
N ALA A 79 -8.82 -1.70 1.97
CA ALA A 79 -9.19 -0.30 1.76
C ALA A 79 -9.09 0.08 0.28
N ALA A 80 -8.03 -0.36 -0.42
CA ALA A 80 -7.79 -0.13 -1.85
C ALA A 80 -8.92 -0.69 -2.72
N MET A 81 -9.54 -1.78 -2.29
CA MET A 81 -10.72 -2.34 -2.95
C MET A 81 -12.06 -1.79 -2.43
N GLY A 82 -12.03 -0.84 -1.50
CA GLY A 82 -13.22 -0.25 -0.89
C GLY A 82 -14.03 -1.25 -0.05
N GLY A 83 -13.35 -2.28 0.46
CA GLY A 83 -13.92 -3.36 1.27
C GLY A 83 -14.07 -3.01 2.73
N ARG A 84 -14.74 -3.90 3.45
CA ARG A 84 -14.80 -3.96 4.91
C ARG A 84 -14.08 -5.22 5.37
N PRO A 85 -13.01 -5.12 6.15
CA PRO A 85 -12.31 -6.29 6.67
C PRO A 85 -13.19 -7.06 7.67
N ARG A 86 -12.96 -8.37 7.81
CA ARG A 86 -13.78 -9.25 8.64
C ARG A 86 -12.96 -10.14 9.56
N HIS A 87 -12.04 -10.92 8.99
CA HIS A 87 -11.27 -11.90 9.73
C HIS A 87 -9.80 -11.81 9.34
N ALA A 88 -8.94 -12.22 10.27
CA ALA A 88 -7.52 -12.39 10.02
C ALA A 88 -7.04 -13.77 10.45
N LEU A 89 -6.05 -14.29 9.75
CA LEU A 89 -5.20 -15.39 10.14
C LEU A 89 -3.78 -14.85 10.28
N VAL A 90 -3.02 -15.34 11.27
CA VAL A 90 -1.61 -14.98 11.43
C VAL A 90 -0.76 -16.24 11.56
N ALA A 91 0.13 -16.49 10.60
CA ALA A 91 1.12 -17.54 10.67
C ALA A 91 2.49 -16.92 10.97
N MET A 92 3.21 -17.48 11.94
CA MET A 92 4.52 -16.96 12.35
C MET A 92 5.54 -18.09 12.42
N ALA A 93 6.72 -17.87 11.88
CA ALA A 93 7.90 -18.66 12.15
C ALA A 93 8.86 -17.84 13.02
N LEU A 94 9.23 -18.36 14.17
CA LEU A 94 9.93 -17.62 15.23
C LEU A 94 11.21 -18.33 15.67
N PRO A 95 12.30 -17.57 16.00
CA PRO A 95 13.48 -18.15 16.64
C PRO A 95 13.14 -18.79 17.99
N SER A 96 13.75 -19.94 18.30
CA SER A 96 13.51 -20.64 19.57
C SER A 96 14.00 -19.86 20.80
N ASP A 97 14.94 -18.95 20.63
CA ASP A 97 15.51 -18.06 21.66
C ASP A 97 14.78 -16.70 21.76
N LEU A 98 13.71 -16.50 20.99
CA LEU A 98 12.94 -15.27 21.04
C LEU A 98 12.25 -15.13 22.41
N GLU A 99 12.38 -13.96 23.03
CA GLU A 99 11.75 -13.68 24.32
C GLU A 99 10.22 -13.69 24.19
N GLU A 100 9.53 -14.36 25.12
CA GLU A 100 8.06 -14.39 25.20
C GLU A 100 7.47 -12.96 25.28
N ASP A 101 8.17 -12.02 25.93
CA ASP A 101 7.74 -10.62 26.06
C ASP A 101 7.65 -9.94 24.69
N TRP A 102 8.53 -10.28 23.75
CA TRP A 102 8.46 -9.79 22.39
C TRP A 102 7.15 -10.23 21.72
N LEU A 103 6.83 -11.53 21.77
CA LEU A 103 5.59 -12.08 21.20
C LEU A 103 4.35 -11.48 21.86
N ARG A 104 4.36 -11.34 23.19
CA ARG A 104 3.27 -10.71 23.93
C ARG A 104 3.01 -9.28 23.48
N ARG A 105 4.06 -8.47 23.29
CA ARG A 105 3.96 -7.09 22.80
C ARG A 105 3.50 -7.03 21.35
N PHE A 106 3.99 -7.92 20.49
CA PHE A 106 3.55 -8.05 19.10
C PHE A 106 2.04 -8.33 19.03
N MET A 107 1.58 -9.36 19.75
CA MET A 107 0.16 -9.73 19.78
C MET A 107 -0.71 -8.63 20.39
N ALA A 108 -0.21 -7.87 21.36
CA ALA A 108 -0.93 -6.71 21.91
C ALA A 108 -1.11 -5.60 20.86
N GLY A 109 -0.11 -5.36 20.02
CA GLY A 109 -0.20 -4.41 18.91
C GLY A 109 -1.17 -4.89 17.83
N PHE A 110 -1.04 -6.15 17.41
CA PHE A 110 -1.94 -6.78 16.45
C PHE A 110 -3.40 -6.71 16.89
N ARG A 111 -3.66 -7.06 18.16
CA ARG A 111 -4.99 -6.99 18.76
C ARG A 111 -5.57 -5.57 18.73
N ALA A 112 -4.76 -4.56 19.10
CA ALA A 112 -5.21 -3.17 19.09
C ALA A 112 -5.64 -2.73 17.68
N ALA A 113 -4.84 -3.03 16.64
CA ALA A 113 -5.19 -2.74 15.25
C ALA A 113 -6.45 -3.52 14.80
N ALA A 114 -6.59 -4.79 15.21
CA ALA A 114 -7.74 -5.60 14.90
C ALA A 114 -9.04 -5.06 15.53
N GLU A 115 -8.99 -4.63 16.79
CA GLU A 115 -10.11 -3.99 17.48
C GLU A 115 -10.51 -2.67 16.81
N GLU A 116 -9.55 -1.82 16.46
CA GLU A 116 -9.78 -0.56 15.74
C GLU A 116 -10.45 -0.77 14.37
N ALA A 117 -10.05 -1.82 13.64
CA ALA A 117 -10.59 -2.15 12.32
C ALA A 117 -11.86 -3.02 12.36
N GLY A 118 -12.25 -3.53 13.53
CA GLY A 118 -13.36 -4.47 13.67
C GLY A 118 -13.09 -5.83 13.02
N VAL A 119 -11.84 -6.32 13.11
CA VAL A 119 -11.37 -7.59 12.56
C VAL A 119 -11.25 -8.63 13.68
N ALA A 120 -11.76 -9.83 13.43
CA ALA A 120 -11.59 -10.96 14.33
C ALA A 120 -10.37 -11.80 13.91
N LEU A 121 -9.41 -12.01 14.81
CA LEU A 121 -8.39 -13.05 14.63
C LEU A 121 -9.06 -14.41 14.85
N VAL A 122 -9.08 -15.25 13.80
CA VAL A 122 -9.83 -16.53 13.82
C VAL A 122 -8.94 -17.76 13.77
N GLY A 123 -7.62 -17.58 13.61
CA GLY A 123 -6.67 -18.69 13.58
C GLY A 123 -5.28 -18.24 13.15
N GLY A 124 -4.44 -19.21 12.88
CA GLY A 124 -3.05 -18.98 12.46
C GLY A 124 -2.23 -20.25 12.65
N ASP A 125 -0.92 -20.11 12.57
CA ASP A 125 0.05 -21.16 12.78
C ASP A 125 1.32 -20.64 13.47
N LEU A 126 2.02 -21.52 14.19
CA LEU A 126 3.31 -21.22 14.80
C LEU A 126 4.32 -22.29 14.41
N SER A 127 5.45 -21.85 13.89
CA SER A 127 6.57 -22.71 13.53
C SER A 127 7.89 -22.14 14.04
N GLN A 128 8.96 -22.88 13.93
CA GLN A 128 10.31 -22.44 14.28
C GLN A 128 11.11 -22.09 13.02
N ALA A 129 11.87 -20.99 13.07
CA ALA A 129 12.84 -20.59 12.06
C ALA A 129 14.00 -19.81 12.69
N GLU A 130 15.06 -19.54 11.94
CA GLU A 130 16.20 -18.72 12.39
C GLU A 130 15.86 -17.24 12.44
N ARG A 131 14.95 -16.77 11.56
CA ARG A 131 14.47 -15.39 11.47
C ARG A 131 12.98 -15.34 11.72
N ILE A 132 12.51 -14.20 12.22
CA ILE A 132 11.08 -13.97 12.36
C ILE A 132 10.46 -13.79 10.97
N MET A 133 9.43 -14.61 10.69
CA MET A 133 8.59 -14.47 9.52
C MET A 133 7.13 -14.36 9.98
N ILE A 134 6.38 -13.41 9.44
CA ILE A 134 5.01 -13.13 9.85
C ILE A 134 4.15 -13.03 8.59
N ALA A 135 3.32 -14.04 8.36
CA ALA A 135 2.32 -14.02 7.30
C ALA A 135 0.95 -13.70 7.89
N VAL A 136 0.31 -12.65 7.38
CA VAL A 136 -1.05 -12.28 7.77
C VAL A 136 -1.96 -12.42 6.56
N THR A 137 -3.06 -13.14 6.72
CA THR A 137 -4.11 -13.24 5.70
C THR A 137 -5.36 -12.55 6.24
N VAL A 138 -5.94 -11.64 5.46
CA VAL A 138 -7.16 -10.92 5.82
C VAL A 138 -8.28 -11.25 4.84
N THR A 139 -9.47 -11.52 5.38
CA THR A 139 -10.69 -11.59 4.59
C THR A 139 -11.51 -10.32 4.77
N GLY A 140 -12.15 -9.89 3.70
CA GLY A 140 -13.06 -8.75 3.71
C GLY A 140 -14.26 -8.97 2.79
N GLU A 141 -15.18 -8.04 2.80
CA GLU A 141 -16.34 -8.06 1.92
C GLU A 141 -16.54 -6.71 1.22
N ALA A 142 -16.93 -6.73 -0.04
CA ALA A 142 -17.29 -5.53 -0.79
C ALA A 142 -18.52 -5.77 -1.68
N LYS A 143 -19.51 -4.88 -1.59
CA LYS A 143 -20.68 -4.92 -2.51
C LYS A 143 -20.30 -4.52 -3.93
N SER A 144 -19.42 -3.55 -4.07
CA SER A 144 -18.94 -3.01 -5.35
C SER A 144 -17.45 -2.67 -5.21
N PRO A 145 -16.55 -3.68 -5.31
CA PRO A 145 -15.13 -3.43 -5.19
C PRO A 145 -14.65 -2.48 -6.28
N VAL A 146 -13.73 -1.60 -5.94
CA VAL A 146 -13.00 -0.80 -6.90
C VAL A 146 -11.75 -1.60 -7.31
N LEU A 147 -11.44 -1.61 -8.59
CA LEU A 147 -10.33 -2.37 -9.13
C LEU A 147 -9.22 -1.42 -9.59
N ARG A 148 -8.03 -1.96 -9.83
CA ARG A 148 -6.94 -1.24 -10.52
C ARG A 148 -7.32 -0.93 -11.97
N SER A 149 -8.18 -1.75 -12.57
CA SER A 149 -8.75 -1.53 -13.91
C SER A 149 -9.98 -0.63 -13.83
N GLY A 150 -10.16 0.23 -14.84
CA GLY A 150 -11.36 1.06 -14.95
C GLY A 150 -11.08 2.55 -15.13
N ALA A 151 -9.83 3.01 -15.02
CA ALA A 151 -9.45 4.37 -15.36
C ALA A 151 -9.66 4.64 -16.86
N ARG A 152 -10.01 5.88 -17.20
CA ARG A 152 -10.21 6.30 -18.61
C ARG A 152 -9.53 7.64 -18.86
N PRO A 153 -9.12 7.91 -20.11
CA PRO A 153 -8.62 9.23 -20.48
C PRO A 153 -9.58 10.34 -20.03
N GLY A 154 -9.03 11.39 -19.41
CA GLY A 154 -9.79 12.49 -18.82
C GLY A 154 -10.14 12.34 -17.35
N ASP A 155 -9.96 11.15 -16.74
CA ASP A 155 -10.13 10.99 -15.30
C ASP A 155 -9.07 11.80 -14.55
N ALA A 156 -9.45 12.43 -13.43
CA ALA A 156 -8.53 13.07 -12.51
C ALA A 156 -7.85 12.03 -11.62
N ILE A 157 -6.57 12.22 -11.31
CA ILE A 157 -5.80 11.36 -10.41
C ILE A 157 -5.70 12.03 -9.05
N PHE A 158 -6.06 11.30 -8.00
CA PHE A 158 -6.00 11.75 -6.62
C PHE A 158 -5.16 10.79 -5.77
N VAL A 159 -4.53 11.36 -4.73
CA VAL A 159 -3.92 10.59 -3.64
C VAL A 159 -4.44 11.09 -2.30
N SER A 160 -4.49 10.22 -1.31
CA SER A 160 -4.72 10.60 0.08
C SER A 160 -3.41 10.93 0.79
N GLY A 161 -3.46 11.61 1.92
CA GLY A 161 -2.33 11.89 2.81
C GLY A 161 -1.17 12.69 2.20
N THR A 162 0.04 12.30 2.58
CA THR A 162 1.34 12.73 2.07
C THR A 162 2.16 11.53 1.64
N LEU A 163 3.09 11.74 0.70
CA LEU A 163 3.84 10.65 0.09
C LEU A 163 5.33 10.75 0.41
N GLY A 164 5.98 9.58 0.51
CA GLY A 164 7.40 9.44 0.82
C GLY A 164 7.73 9.53 2.31
N ASP A 165 6.73 9.72 3.17
CA ASP A 165 6.94 9.84 4.61
C ASP A 165 7.46 8.53 5.22
N ALA A 166 6.94 7.38 4.80
CA ALA A 166 7.43 6.09 5.26
C ALA A 166 8.88 5.83 4.85
N ALA A 167 9.22 6.10 3.59
CA ALA A 167 10.61 6.01 3.11
C ALA A 167 11.55 6.97 3.88
N GLY A 168 11.06 8.17 4.26
CA GLY A 168 11.76 9.09 5.14
C GLY A 168 11.99 8.49 6.52
N GLY A 169 10.99 7.82 7.08
CA GLY A 169 11.06 7.12 8.37
C GLY A 169 12.06 5.97 8.38
N LEU A 170 12.03 5.13 7.34
CA LEU A 170 13.00 4.06 7.14
C LEU A 170 14.43 4.61 7.12
N ARG A 171 14.68 5.67 6.35
CA ARG A 171 15.98 6.29 6.25
C ARG A 171 16.49 6.85 7.59
N LEU A 172 15.59 7.38 8.42
CA LEU A 172 15.96 7.81 9.79
C LEU A 172 16.38 6.63 10.65
N LEU A 173 15.70 5.47 10.55
CA LEU A 173 16.08 4.26 11.28
C LEU A 173 17.43 3.71 10.86
N GLU A 174 17.74 3.72 9.57
CA GLU A 174 19.02 3.26 9.02
C GLU A 174 20.21 4.12 9.49
N HIS A 175 20.01 5.43 9.69
CA HIS A 175 21.09 6.37 10.02
C HIS A 175 21.23 6.72 11.49
N GLY A 176 20.36 6.34 12.37
CA GLY A 176 20.48 6.75 13.77
C GLY A 176 19.50 6.12 14.76
N GLY A 177 18.60 5.29 14.29
CA GLY A 177 17.58 4.66 15.15
C GLY A 177 16.63 5.67 15.80
N HIS A 178 15.92 5.22 16.85
CA HIS A 178 14.94 6.06 17.57
C HIS A 178 15.56 7.13 18.49
N ARG A 179 16.85 7.03 18.78
CA ARG A 179 17.51 7.91 19.75
C ARG A 179 17.85 9.25 19.11
N GLY A 180 17.40 10.34 19.71
CA GLY A 180 17.72 11.69 19.27
C GLY A 180 16.86 12.23 18.12
N VAL A 181 15.79 11.53 17.71
CA VAL A 181 14.89 12.02 16.68
C VAL A 181 14.17 13.28 17.13
N VAL A 182 14.44 14.37 16.41
CA VAL A 182 13.81 15.67 16.68
C VAL A 182 12.29 15.57 16.42
N LYS A 183 11.50 16.22 17.27
CA LYS A 183 10.02 16.24 17.18
C LYS A 183 9.51 16.57 15.76
N ALA A 184 10.24 17.41 15.03
CA ALA A 184 9.85 17.83 13.66
C ALA A 184 9.80 16.69 12.64
N VAL A 185 10.62 15.63 12.81
CA VAL A 185 10.69 14.49 11.86
C VAL A 185 10.06 13.20 12.43
N ARG A 186 9.56 13.24 13.66
CA ARG A 186 8.87 12.11 14.30
C ARG A 186 7.73 11.53 13.44
N PRO A 187 6.90 12.36 12.75
CA PRO A 187 5.84 11.84 11.91
C PRO A 187 6.30 10.89 10.80
N LEU A 188 7.55 11.01 10.33
CA LEU A 188 8.12 10.11 9.33
C LEU A 188 8.32 8.70 9.90
N LEU A 189 8.83 8.62 11.16
CA LEU A 189 8.97 7.33 11.84
C LEU A 189 7.60 6.68 12.08
N ASP A 190 6.62 7.47 12.51
CA ASP A 190 5.27 6.98 12.77
C ASP A 190 4.64 6.45 11.48
N ALA A 191 4.86 7.11 10.34
CA ALA A 191 4.37 6.65 9.03
C ALA A 191 4.95 5.28 8.64
N PHE A 192 6.25 5.05 8.89
CA PHE A 192 6.90 3.77 8.58
C PHE A 192 6.53 2.66 9.58
N LEU A 193 6.52 2.97 10.89
CA LEU A 193 6.37 1.97 11.95
C LEU A 193 4.92 1.55 12.21
N ASP A 194 3.95 2.43 11.96
CA ASP A 194 2.52 2.21 12.22
C ASP A 194 1.67 2.85 11.10
N PRO A 195 1.76 2.34 9.86
CA PRO A 195 0.97 2.87 8.74
C PRO A 195 -0.53 2.74 9.04
N ALA A 196 -1.30 3.77 8.68
CA ALA A 196 -2.73 3.82 8.95
C ALA A 196 -3.54 3.49 7.69
N PRO A 197 -4.20 2.31 7.61
CA PRO A 197 -4.99 1.92 6.44
C PRO A 197 -6.18 2.86 6.22
N ARG A 198 -6.46 3.23 4.99
CA ARG A 198 -7.48 4.22 4.62
C ARG A 198 -8.88 3.60 4.43
N LEU A 199 -9.27 2.67 5.33
CA LEU A 199 -10.52 1.90 5.26
C LEU A 199 -11.77 2.77 5.10
N GLU A 200 -11.88 3.85 5.86
CA GLU A 200 -13.03 4.74 5.82
C GLU A 200 -13.17 5.44 4.46
N LEU A 201 -12.04 5.96 3.94
CA LEU A 201 -11.98 6.65 2.65
C LEU A 201 -12.28 5.65 1.52
N GLY A 202 -11.58 4.51 1.48
CA GLY A 202 -11.78 3.47 0.46
C GLY A 202 -13.23 3.01 0.40
N GLY A 203 -13.80 2.65 1.55
CA GLY A 203 -15.20 2.25 1.66
C GLY A 203 -16.19 3.36 1.22
N LEU A 204 -15.90 4.62 1.50
CA LEU A 204 -16.73 5.75 1.08
C LEU A 204 -16.66 5.97 -0.44
N LEU A 205 -15.45 5.93 -1.03
CA LEU A 205 -15.25 6.05 -2.48
C LEU A 205 -15.99 4.95 -3.24
N ALA A 206 -15.91 3.71 -2.76
CA ALA A 206 -16.61 2.56 -3.35
C ALA A 206 -18.14 2.68 -3.23
N ARG A 207 -18.66 2.90 -2.02
CA ARG A 207 -20.12 2.99 -1.78
C ARG A 207 -20.78 4.10 -2.60
N ARG A 208 -20.10 5.24 -2.76
CA ARG A 208 -20.59 6.40 -3.55
C ARG A 208 -20.22 6.32 -5.03
N LYS A 209 -19.52 5.26 -5.47
CA LYS A 209 -19.05 5.08 -6.86
C LYS A 209 -18.28 6.29 -7.37
N LEU A 210 -17.42 6.87 -6.52
CA LEU A 210 -16.65 8.06 -6.84
C LEU A 210 -15.34 7.73 -7.56
N ALA A 211 -14.67 6.67 -7.13
CA ALA A 211 -13.45 6.19 -7.80
C ALA A 211 -13.80 5.35 -9.03
N SER A 212 -13.00 5.50 -10.10
CA SER A 212 -13.08 4.68 -11.32
C SER A 212 -12.04 3.56 -11.35
N ALA A 213 -10.89 3.76 -10.72
CA ALA A 213 -9.88 2.75 -10.37
C ALA A 213 -9.23 3.18 -9.06
N MET A 214 -8.65 2.23 -8.31
CA MET A 214 -8.02 2.49 -7.03
C MET A 214 -6.98 1.41 -6.72
N ILE A 215 -5.93 1.81 -6.01
CA ILE A 215 -4.84 1.00 -5.47
C ILE A 215 -4.35 1.70 -4.20
N ASP A 216 -3.72 1.00 -3.27
CA ASP A 216 -2.89 1.65 -2.25
C ASP A 216 -1.47 1.88 -2.75
N ILE A 217 -0.71 2.71 -2.05
CA ILE A 217 0.68 3.04 -2.40
C ILE A 217 1.58 2.25 -1.45
N SER A 218 2.00 1.06 -1.90
CA SER A 218 2.90 0.15 -1.21
C SER A 218 4.33 0.17 -1.78
N ASP A 219 4.47 0.22 -3.11
CA ASP A 219 5.77 0.20 -3.80
C ASP A 219 6.26 1.60 -4.18
N GLY A 220 5.38 2.57 -4.11
CA GLY A 220 5.61 3.97 -4.43
C GLY A 220 4.75 4.47 -5.59
N LEU A 221 4.40 5.75 -5.54
CA LEU A 221 3.46 6.38 -6.49
C LEU A 221 3.75 6.04 -7.96
N SER A 222 5.01 6.01 -8.36
CA SER A 222 5.37 5.78 -9.78
C SER A 222 5.09 4.34 -10.24
N VAL A 223 5.23 3.36 -9.33
CA VAL A 223 4.96 1.93 -9.59
C VAL A 223 3.47 1.67 -9.53
N ASP A 224 2.81 2.12 -8.46
CA ASP A 224 1.38 1.85 -8.23
C ASP A 224 0.49 2.56 -9.26
N LEU A 225 0.89 3.77 -9.71
CA LEU A 225 0.23 4.42 -10.84
C LEU A 225 0.46 3.67 -12.16
N ALA A 226 1.65 3.07 -12.35
CA ALA A 226 1.89 2.22 -13.51
C ALA A 226 0.97 1.01 -13.51
N HIS A 227 0.71 0.37 -12.37
CA HIS A 227 -0.24 -0.73 -12.26
C HIS A 227 -1.67 -0.33 -12.66
N ILE A 228 -2.18 0.82 -12.18
CA ILE A 228 -3.49 1.35 -12.64
C ILE A 228 -3.48 1.55 -14.16
N CYS A 229 -2.42 2.13 -14.70
CA CYS A 229 -2.33 2.43 -16.13
C CYS A 229 -2.25 1.16 -16.97
N GLU A 230 -1.50 0.17 -16.55
CA GLU A 230 -1.36 -1.13 -17.22
C GLU A 230 -2.70 -1.89 -17.23
N GLU A 231 -3.36 -2.02 -16.08
CA GLU A 231 -4.64 -2.72 -15.94
C GLU A 231 -5.79 -2.00 -16.67
N SER A 232 -5.73 -0.67 -16.75
CA SER A 232 -6.71 0.16 -17.44
C SER A 232 -6.37 0.44 -18.91
N ARG A 233 -5.16 0.07 -19.38
CA ARG A 233 -4.64 0.32 -20.73
C ARG A 233 -4.61 1.80 -21.11
N VAL A 234 -4.17 2.64 -20.20
CA VAL A 234 -4.11 4.10 -20.34
C VAL A 234 -2.70 4.63 -20.00
N GLY A 235 -2.49 5.92 -20.17
CA GLY A 235 -1.35 6.65 -19.63
C GLY A 235 -1.75 7.63 -18.53
N ALA A 236 -0.78 8.31 -17.96
CA ALA A 236 -1.02 9.32 -16.94
C ALA A 236 -0.04 10.49 -17.03
N GLU A 237 -0.50 11.66 -16.61
CA GLU A 237 0.31 12.84 -16.35
C GLU A 237 0.20 13.19 -14.88
N VAL A 238 1.35 13.27 -14.19
CA VAL A 238 1.46 13.73 -12.80
C VAL A 238 2.10 15.10 -12.78
N GLU A 239 1.49 16.05 -12.08
CA GLU A 239 2.01 17.41 -11.90
C GLU A 239 2.90 17.48 -10.66
N GLU A 240 4.20 17.70 -10.84
CA GLU A 240 5.22 17.75 -9.77
C GLU A 240 4.78 18.61 -8.58
N ARG A 241 4.29 19.82 -8.84
CA ARG A 241 3.88 20.79 -7.80
C ARG A 241 2.66 20.34 -6.99
N ARG A 242 1.96 19.31 -7.42
CA ARG A 242 0.74 18.82 -6.77
C ARG A 242 0.95 17.54 -5.98
N VAL A 243 2.12 16.92 -6.09
CA VAL A 243 2.48 15.76 -5.26
C VAL A 243 2.57 16.24 -3.81
N PRO A 244 1.77 15.64 -2.90
CA PRO A 244 1.72 16.11 -1.52
C PRO A 244 2.92 15.60 -0.73
N ILE A 245 3.80 16.50 -0.34
CA ILE A 245 4.98 16.24 0.49
C ILE A 245 4.75 16.85 1.86
N SER A 246 5.09 16.12 2.93
CA SER A 246 4.97 16.65 4.28
C SER A 246 6.08 17.67 4.60
N PRO A 247 5.83 18.65 5.49
CA PRO A 247 6.89 19.53 5.98
C PRO A 247 8.06 18.77 6.62
N ALA A 248 7.79 17.64 7.28
CA ALA A 248 8.80 16.80 7.90
C ALA A 248 9.75 16.19 6.85
N LEU A 249 9.19 15.64 5.77
CA LEU A 249 9.97 15.09 4.67
C LEU A 249 10.74 16.20 3.92
N ALA A 250 10.10 17.32 3.64
CA ALA A 250 10.73 18.47 2.97
C ALA A 250 11.90 19.04 3.78
N HIS A 251 11.83 18.98 5.12
CA HIS A 251 12.92 19.42 6.01
C HIS A 251 14.08 18.42 6.03
N MET A 252 13.81 17.13 6.00
CA MET A 252 14.79 16.06 6.22
C MET A 252 15.46 15.59 4.92
N ALA A 253 14.72 15.47 3.83
CA ALA A 253 15.20 14.84 2.62
C ALA A 253 15.89 15.85 1.67
N ARG A 254 17.03 15.41 1.09
CA ARG A 254 17.71 16.18 0.02
C ARG A 254 16.86 16.29 -1.26
N ASP A 255 16.14 15.22 -1.58
CA ASP A 255 15.20 15.15 -2.71
C ASP A 255 13.87 14.54 -2.24
N PRO A 256 13.01 15.36 -1.61
CA PRO A 256 11.75 14.90 -1.09
C PRO A 256 10.76 14.47 -2.19
N LEU A 257 10.89 15.05 -3.40
CA LEU A 257 10.05 14.65 -4.53
C LEU A 257 10.39 13.24 -5.00
N ALA A 258 11.67 12.90 -5.12
CA ALA A 258 12.08 11.54 -5.49
C ALA A 258 11.57 10.51 -4.49
N MET A 259 11.60 10.82 -3.17
CA MET A 259 11.05 9.97 -2.13
C MET A 259 9.53 9.84 -2.25
N ALA A 260 8.81 10.94 -2.51
CA ALA A 260 7.35 10.92 -2.69
C ALA A 260 6.88 10.21 -3.97
N LEU A 261 7.74 10.14 -4.99
CA LEU A 261 7.42 9.45 -6.24
C LEU A 261 7.76 7.95 -6.19
N ASN A 262 8.83 7.57 -5.46
CA ASN A 262 9.41 6.23 -5.56
C ASN A 262 9.58 5.52 -4.21
N GLY A 263 9.33 6.21 -3.10
CA GLY A 263 9.34 5.60 -1.77
C GLY A 263 8.11 4.74 -1.56
N GLY A 264 8.32 3.53 -1.07
CA GLY A 264 7.24 2.61 -0.73
C GLY A 264 6.72 2.79 0.70
N GLU A 265 5.74 1.96 1.05
CA GLU A 265 5.14 1.79 2.38
C GLU A 265 4.35 2.99 2.92
N ASP A 266 3.89 3.90 2.06
CA ASP A 266 3.02 5.00 2.48
C ASP A 266 1.59 4.54 2.83
N PHE A 267 1.11 3.44 2.25
CA PHE A 267 -0.22 2.85 2.45
C PHE A 267 -1.35 3.89 2.36
N GLU A 268 -1.15 4.89 1.51
CA GLU A 268 -2.15 5.87 1.10
C GLU A 268 -2.92 5.37 -0.12
N LEU A 269 -4.12 5.90 -0.38
CA LEU A 269 -4.89 5.52 -1.56
C LEU A 269 -4.53 6.39 -2.76
N LEU A 270 -4.23 5.75 -3.88
CA LEU A 270 -4.15 6.32 -5.21
C LEU A 270 -5.41 5.92 -5.98
N PHE A 271 -6.15 6.90 -6.51
CA PHE A 271 -7.40 6.60 -7.21
C PHE A 271 -7.69 7.58 -8.34
N THR A 272 -8.45 7.11 -9.31
CA THR A 272 -8.90 7.90 -10.46
C THR A 272 -10.37 8.26 -10.33
N VAL A 273 -10.75 9.42 -10.85
CA VAL A 273 -12.09 10.00 -10.66
C VAL A 273 -12.62 10.54 -11.97
N ARG A 274 -13.82 10.11 -12.40
CA ARG A 274 -14.50 10.64 -13.57
C ARG A 274 -14.71 12.17 -13.45
N PRO A 275 -14.65 12.94 -14.55
CA PRO A 275 -14.84 14.38 -14.53
C PRO A 275 -16.11 14.81 -13.76
N LYS A 276 -17.23 14.12 -13.97
CA LYS A 276 -18.51 14.41 -13.29
C LYS A 276 -18.47 14.25 -11.77
N ASN A 277 -17.55 13.43 -11.24
CA ASN A 277 -17.43 13.13 -9.81
C ASN A 277 -16.38 13.98 -9.10
N VAL A 278 -15.52 14.72 -9.83
CA VAL A 278 -14.41 15.50 -9.26
C VAL A 278 -14.90 16.47 -8.17
N GLY A 279 -15.97 17.22 -8.43
CA GLY A 279 -16.51 18.13 -7.44
C GLY A 279 -17.03 17.45 -6.16
N ALA A 280 -17.50 16.20 -6.26
CA ALA A 280 -17.90 15.43 -5.08
C ALA A 280 -16.68 14.99 -4.25
N VAL A 281 -15.57 14.58 -4.91
CA VAL A 281 -14.32 14.21 -4.24
C VAL A 281 -13.65 15.44 -3.64
N GLU A 282 -13.63 16.59 -4.33
CA GLU A 282 -13.08 17.83 -3.78
C GLU A 282 -13.78 18.25 -2.47
N ARG A 283 -15.11 18.03 -2.34
CA ARG A 283 -15.82 18.29 -1.09
C ARG A 283 -15.37 17.38 0.06
N LEU A 284 -14.84 16.17 -0.21
CA LEU A 284 -14.32 15.27 0.80
C LEU A 284 -13.02 15.79 1.44
N ARG A 285 -12.33 16.76 0.83
CA ARG A 285 -11.13 17.41 1.40
C ARG A 285 -11.39 18.08 2.75
N ARG A 286 -12.64 18.35 3.08
CA ARG A 286 -13.04 18.84 4.42
C ARG A 286 -12.86 17.77 5.53
N ARG A 287 -12.81 16.49 5.15
CA ARG A 287 -12.74 15.35 6.07
C ARG A 287 -11.46 14.55 5.89
N PHE A 288 -10.96 14.45 4.68
CA PHE A 288 -9.78 13.66 4.32
C PHE A 288 -8.76 14.56 3.64
N ARG A 289 -7.48 14.33 3.94
CA ARG A 289 -6.41 14.97 3.20
C ARG A 289 -6.31 14.35 1.82
N LEU A 290 -6.73 15.05 0.79
CA LEU A 290 -6.75 14.59 -0.60
C LEU A 290 -6.03 15.60 -1.49
N SER A 291 -5.24 15.11 -2.43
CA SER A 291 -4.54 15.93 -3.42
C SER A 291 -4.86 15.42 -4.82
N ARG A 292 -5.34 16.32 -5.70
CA ARG A 292 -5.43 16.04 -7.12
C ARG A 292 -4.06 16.27 -7.73
N ILE A 293 -3.38 15.17 -8.14
CA ILE A 293 -1.99 15.21 -8.59
C ILE A 293 -1.82 15.17 -10.10
N GLY A 294 -2.89 14.90 -10.85
CA GLY A 294 -2.74 14.74 -12.29
C GLY A 294 -4.02 14.33 -13.01
N ARG A 295 -3.83 13.71 -14.16
CA ARG A 295 -4.91 13.21 -15.01
C ARG A 295 -4.50 11.95 -15.78
N VAL A 296 -5.46 11.11 -16.10
CA VAL A 296 -5.33 9.98 -17.01
C VAL A 296 -5.34 10.46 -18.47
N THR A 297 -4.46 9.90 -19.29
CA THR A 297 -4.30 10.27 -20.70
C THR A 297 -4.53 9.07 -21.61
N ALA A 298 -4.78 9.33 -22.89
CA ALA A 298 -4.74 8.30 -23.91
C ALA A 298 -3.29 7.81 -24.13
N GLY A 299 -3.13 6.58 -24.60
CA GLY A 299 -1.82 5.96 -24.74
C GLY A 299 -1.38 5.22 -23.50
N ARG A 300 -0.06 4.93 -23.34
CA ARG A 300 0.48 4.09 -22.26
C ARG A 300 1.69 4.73 -21.56
N ARG A 301 1.90 6.02 -21.75
CA ARG A 301 3.07 6.71 -21.18
C ARG A 301 2.72 7.34 -19.84
N LEU A 302 3.62 7.16 -18.87
CA LEU A 302 3.62 7.91 -17.64
C LEU A 302 4.51 9.14 -17.81
N VAL A 303 4.00 10.30 -17.47
CA VAL A 303 4.67 11.60 -17.67
C VAL A 303 4.64 12.42 -16.39
N LEU A 304 5.80 12.90 -15.96
CA LEU A 304 5.93 13.93 -14.94
C LEU A 304 5.95 15.30 -15.62
N VAL A 305 4.98 16.14 -15.30
CA VAL A 305 4.92 17.55 -15.72
C VAL A 305 5.60 18.39 -14.63
N ARG A 306 6.76 18.90 -14.97
CA ARG A 306 7.59 19.65 -14.03
C ARG A 306 7.04 21.05 -13.73
N ALA A 307 7.64 21.68 -12.72
CA ALA A 307 7.28 23.02 -12.29
C ALA A 307 7.41 24.07 -13.41
N ASP A 308 8.37 23.91 -14.32
CA ASP A 308 8.61 24.73 -15.51
C ASP A 308 7.74 24.34 -16.72
N LYS A 309 6.77 23.43 -16.53
CA LYS A 309 5.89 22.84 -17.54
C LYS A 309 6.60 21.89 -18.53
N THR A 310 7.89 21.62 -18.39
CA THR A 310 8.56 20.57 -19.16
C THR A 310 7.99 19.19 -18.81
N ARG A 311 8.03 18.28 -19.77
CA ARG A 311 7.46 16.94 -19.66
C ARG A 311 8.57 15.91 -19.71
N ARG A 312 8.64 15.05 -18.74
CA ARG A 312 9.63 13.97 -18.69
C ARG A 312 8.94 12.63 -18.47
N PRO A 313 9.47 11.54 -19.01
CA PRO A 313 8.99 10.21 -18.65
C PRO A 313 9.07 10.02 -17.13
N LEU A 314 7.96 9.62 -16.53
CA LEU A 314 7.95 9.12 -15.14
C LEU A 314 8.25 7.62 -15.22
N LYS A 315 9.48 7.25 -14.85
CA LYS A 315 9.88 5.86 -14.81
C LYS A 315 9.31 5.23 -13.54
N ALA A 316 8.70 4.06 -13.66
CA ALA A 316 8.32 3.24 -12.51
C ALA A 316 9.62 2.79 -11.81
N LYS A 317 9.95 3.46 -10.72
CA LYS A 317 11.07 3.17 -9.83
C LYS A 317 10.49 3.11 -8.43
N GLY A 318 10.54 1.98 -7.80
CA GLY A 318 10.01 1.77 -6.46
C GLY A 318 10.66 0.55 -5.85
N PHE A 319 10.10 0.08 -4.77
CA PHE A 319 10.54 -1.16 -4.17
C PHE A 319 10.20 -2.35 -5.11
N GLU A 320 11.15 -3.26 -5.27
CA GLU A 320 10.97 -4.51 -6.01
C GLU A 320 11.89 -5.57 -5.39
N HIS A 321 11.33 -6.67 -4.91
CA HIS A 321 12.11 -7.81 -4.43
C HIS A 321 12.95 -8.42 -5.55
N PHE A 322 14.06 -9.08 -5.19
CA PHE A 322 14.97 -9.81 -6.09
C PHE A 322 15.72 -8.95 -7.11
N VAL A 323 15.70 -7.63 -6.97
CA VAL A 323 16.50 -6.69 -7.77
C VAL A 323 17.68 -6.25 -6.92
N GLY A 324 18.87 -6.69 -7.27
CA GLY A 324 20.14 -6.38 -6.58
C GLY A 324 21.21 -6.00 -7.57
#